data_366dbb47c0ad3f2a0d5d4bb0fb2afd56
#
_entry.id   366dbb47c0ad3f2a0d5d4bb0fb2afd56
#
_cell.length_a   1.000
_cell.length_b   1.000
_cell.length_c   1.000
_cell.angle_alpha   90.00
_cell.angle_beta   90.00
_cell.angle_gamma   90.00
#
_symmetry.space_group_name_H-M   'P 1'
#
loop_
_entity.id
_entity.type
_entity.pdbx_description
1 polymer ?
#
loop_
_entity_poly.entity_id
_entity_poly.type
_entity_poly.pdbx_seq_one_letter_code
_entity_poly.pdbx_strand_id
1 'polypeptide(L)'
;MLDASDFAAIWLTLKLATLVTLLLLLFGTPLAWWLARTRSRARRVVGALVALPLVLPPTVIGFYLLLAMGPNGPLGQLTGALGLGTLAFTFTGLVIASVFYSLPFVVQPLQNAFEAIGERPLEVAATLRAGPWDTFWSVVVPLARPGFVTGAILGFAHTIGEFGVVLMIGGNIPDKTRVVSTQIYDHVEAMEYAQAHWLAGGMLVFSFVVLLTLYTLYPQSMRGSQR
;
A
#
# COMPACT_ATOMS: atom_id res chain seq x y z
N MET A 1 -28.00 13.05 0.38
CA MET A 1 -27.41 12.73 1.72
C MET A 1 -26.79 11.35 1.61
N LEU A 2 -25.72 11.11 2.36
CA LEU A 2 -25.11 9.77 2.43
C LEU A 2 -26.11 8.76 3.02
N ASP A 3 -26.15 7.56 2.46
CA ASP A 3 -27.01 6.47 2.90
C ASP A 3 -26.22 5.38 3.66
N ALA A 4 -26.90 4.30 4.08
CA ALA A 4 -26.25 3.20 4.80
C ALA A 4 -25.19 2.47 3.96
N SER A 5 -25.38 2.39 2.63
CA SER A 5 -24.43 1.75 1.71
C SER A 5 -23.14 2.57 1.56
N ASP A 6 -23.24 3.90 1.60
CA ASP A 6 -22.09 4.81 1.58
C ASP A 6 -21.24 4.66 2.85
N PHE A 7 -21.89 4.56 4.02
CA PHE A 7 -21.17 4.33 5.28
C PHE A 7 -20.51 2.96 5.33
N ALA A 8 -21.16 1.93 4.78
CA ALA A 8 -20.57 0.59 4.67
C ALA A 8 -19.31 0.62 3.77
N ALA A 9 -19.39 1.32 2.62
CA ALA A 9 -18.25 1.49 1.70
C ALA A 9 -17.10 2.27 2.35
N ILE A 10 -17.38 3.35 3.10
CA ILE A 10 -16.37 4.11 3.86
C ILE A 10 -15.68 3.21 4.88
N TRP A 11 -16.47 2.49 5.68
CA TRP A 11 -15.92 1.58 6.68
C TRP A 11 -15.03 0.50 6.09
N LEU A 12 -15.49 -0.14 5.00
CA LEU A 12 -14.73 -1.18 4.31
C LEU A 12 -13.44 -0.64 3.71
N THR A 13 -13.47 0.58 3.15
CA THR A 13 -12.28 1.26 2.62
C THR A 13 -11.25 1.53 3.72
N LEU A 14 -11.67 2.08 4.86
CA LEU A 14 -10.78 2.36 5.99
C LEU A 14 -10.19 1.06 6.57
N LYS A 15 -11.01 0.01 6.70
CA LYS A 15 -10.56 -1.32 7.13
C LYS A 15 -9.54 -1.89 6.17
N LEU A 16 -9.80 -1.83 4.85
CA LEU A 16 -8.89 -2.30 3.81
C LEU A 16 -7.57 -1.53 3.87
N ALA A 17 -7.62 -0.19 3.83
CA ALA A 17 -6.43 0.64 3.83
C ALA A 17 -5.58 0.46 5.09
N THR A 18 -6.20 0.36 6.26
CA THR A 18 -5.47 0.11 7.52
C THR A 18 -4.77 -1.24 7.49
N LEU A 19 -5.48 -2.31 7.13
CA LEU A 19 -4.92 -3.66 7.10
C LEU A 19 -3.79 -3.77 6.07
N VAL A 20 -4.00 -3.23 4.86
CA VAL A 20 -2.99 -3.22 3.79
C VAL A 20 -1.75 -2.45 4.23
N THR A 21 -1.90 -1.27 4.84
CA THR A 21 -0.78 -0.47 5.33
C THR A 21 0.03 -1.22 6.40
N LEU A 22 -0.65 -1.86 7.35
CA LEU A 22 0.03 -2.65 8.39
C LEU A 22 0.80 -3.83 7.79
N LEU A 23 0.21 -4.56 6.84
CA LEU A 23 0.86 -5.66 6.14
C LEU A 23 2.05 -5.17 5.31
N LEU A 24 1.90 -4.03 4.63
CA LEU A 24 2.99 -3.43 3.86
C LEU A 24 4.14 -2.95 4.75
N LEU A 25 3.86 -2.38 5.91
CA LEU A 25 4.91 -2.03 6.88
C LEU A 25 5.59 -3.29 7.43
N LEU A 26 4.83 -4.35 7.72
CA LEU A 26 5.37 -5.60 8.25
C LEU A 26 6.27 -6.32 7.23
N PHE A 27 5.77 -6.54 6.01
CA PHE A 27 6.50 -7.29 4.97
C PHE A 27 7.39 -6.39 4.10
N GLY A 28 7.00 -5.16 3.88
CA GLY A 28 7.76 -4.18 3.11
C GLY A 28 9.03 -3.71 3.82
N THR A 29 9.03 -3.64 5.17
CA THR A 29 10.22 -3.23 5.94
C THR A 29 11.42 -4.16 5.70
N PRO A 30 11.33 -5.49 5.88
CA PRO A 30 12.46 -6.38 5.60
C PRO A 30 12.84 -6.36 4.12
N LEU A 31 11.89 -6.24 3.20
CA LEU A 31 12.17 -6.11 1.78
C LEU A 31 12.93 -4.82 1.46
N ALA A 32 12.48 -3.69 1.98
CA ALA A 32 13.13 -2.40 1.82
C ALA A 32 14.55 -2.39 2.43
N TRP A 33 14.70 -2.99 3.61
CA TRP A 33 15.99 -3.16 4.25
C TRP A 33 16.96 -3.99 3.40
N TRP A 34 16.48 -5.12 2.89
CA TRP A 34 17.28 -5.96 2.00
C TRP A 34 17.67 -5.21 0.72
N LEU A 35 16.74 -4.51 0.08
CA LEU A 35 17.00 -3.69 -1.11
C LEU A 35 18.04 -2.59 -0.83
N ALA A 36 17.97 -1.94 0.33
CA ALA A 36 18.91 -0.88 0.71
C ALA A 36 20.34 -1.39 0.95
N ARG A 37 20.50 -2.62 1.47
CA ARG A 37 21.78 -3.13 1.93
C ARG A 37 22.44 -4.16 1.02
N THR A 38 21.66 -4.84 0.17
CA THR A 38 22.22 -5.88 -0.68
C THR A 38 23.07 -5.34 -1.82
N ARG A 39 24.20 -5.99 -2.08
CA ARG A 39 25.06 -5.75 -3.27
C ARG A 39 24.80 -6.77 -4.39
N SER A 40 23.83 -7.66 -4.22
CA SER A 40 23.48 -8.70 -5.18
C SER A 40 22.90 -8.11 -6.47
N ARG A 41 23.16 -8.79 -7.62
CA ARG A 41 22.51 -8.46 -8.89
C ARG A 41 20.97 -8.61 -8.82
N ALA A 42 20.48 -9.46 -7.94
CA ALA A 42 19.04 -9.64 -7.68
C ALA A 42 18.35 -8.35 -7.23
N ARG A 43 19.07 -7.40 -6.60
CA ARG A 43 18.54 -6.08 -6.24
C ARG A 43 17.83 -5.38 -7.40
N ARG A 44 18.45 -5.41 -8.60
CA ARG A 44 17.87 -4.74 -9.77
C ARG A 44 16.55 -5.36 -10.21
N VAL A 45 16.50 -6.70 -10.22
CA VAL A 45 15.29 -7.44 -10.64
C VAL A 45 14.17 -7.25 -9.60
N VAL A 46 14.48 -7.44 -8.32
CA VAL A 46 13.49 -7.25 -7.24
C VAL A 46 13.02 -5.81 -7.16
N GLY A 47 13.93 -4.83 -7.29
CA GLY A 47 13.55 -3.42 -7.33
C GLY A 47 12.63 -3.08 -8.51
N ALA A 48 12.89 -3.64 -9.68
CA ALA A 48 12.01 -3.49 -10.85
C ALA A 48 10.63 -4.13 -10.60
N LEU A 49 10.58 -5.32 -9.99
CA LEU A 49 9.31 -5.97 -9.62
C LEU A 49 8.52 -5.16 -8.61
N VAL A 50 9.18 -4.59 -7.60
CA VAL A 50 8.54 -3.70 -6.61
C VAL A 50 7.99 -2.44 -7.29
N ALA A 51 8.71 -1.88 -8.27
CA ALA A 51 8.30 -0.67 -8.97
C ALA A 51 7.27 -0.92 -10.09
N LEU A 52 7.05 -2.17 -10.49
CA LEU A 52 6.19 -2.56 -11.61
C LEU A 52 4.76 -1.96 -11.52
N PRO A 53 4.11 -1.94 -10.32
CA PRO A 53 2.78 -1.34 -10.17
C PRO A 53 2.70 0.15 -10.50
N LEU A 54 3.81 0.89 -10.45
CA LEU A 54 3.82 2.32 -10.80
C LEU A 54 3.69 2.59 -12.31
N VAL A 55 4.04 1.60 -13.12
CA VAL A 55 4.10 1.74 -14.58
C VAL A 55 2.92 1.04 -15.26
N LEU A 56 2.51 -0.10 -14.72
CA LEU A 56 1.42 -0.87 -15.30
C LEU A 56 0.05 -0.23 -15.03
N PRO A 57 -0.86 -0.21 -16.01
CA PRO A 57 -2.24 0.16 -15.77
C PRO A 57 -2.88 -0.73 -14.67
N PRO A 58 -3.68 -0.15 -13.76
CA PRO A 58 -4.35 -0.91 -12.70
C PRO A 58 -5.17 -2.10 -13.21
N THR A 59 -5.80 -1.93 -14.38
CA THR A 59 -6.59 -2.98 -15.04
C THR A 59 -5.75 -4.18 -15.48
N VAL A 60 -4.51 -3.96 -15.92
CA VAL A 60 -3.60 -5.03 -16.32
C VAL A 60 -3.19 -5.86 -15.10
N ILE A 61 -2.82 -5.18 -14.01
CA ILE A 61 -2.46 -5.86 -12.75
C ILE A 61 -3.68 -6.60 -12.20
N GLY A 62 -4.83 -5.94 -12.14
CA GLY A 62 -6.09 -6.53 -11.68
C GLY A 62 -6.47 -7.78 -12.49
N PHE A 63 -6.32 -7.75 -13.81
CA PHE A 63 -6.59 -8.89 -14.67
C PHE A 63 -5.70 -10.09 -14.36
N TYR A 64 -4.37 -9.90 -14.27
CA TYR A 64 -3.46 -11.01 -13.97
C TYR A 64 -3.64 -11.54 -12.54
N LEU A 65 -3.91 -10.66 -11.56
CA LEU A 65 -4.24 -11.09 -10.21
C LEU A 65 -5.57 -11.87 -10.17
N LEU A 66 -6.58 -11.45 -10.93
CA LEU A 66 -7.85 -12.16 -11.05
C LEU A 66 -7.64 -13.58 -11.62
N LEU A 67 -6.83 -13.71 -12.67
CA LEU A 67 -6.48 -15.02 -13.22
C LEU A 67 -5.72 -15.89 -12.20
N ALA A 68 -4.76 -15.31 -11.49
CA ALA A 68 -3.97 -16.02 -10.49
C ALA A 68 -4.81 -16.48 -9.27
N MET A 69 -5.78 -15.67 -8.84
CA MET A 69 -6.64 -15.92 -7.68
C MET A 69 -7.93 -16.68 -8.01
N GLY A 70 -8.27 -16.78 -9.30
CA GLY A 70 -9.43 -17.52 -9.78
C GLY A 70 -9.27 -19.04 -9.57
N PRO A 71 -10.36 -19.82 -9.71
CA PRO A 71 -10.36 -21.26 -9.38
C PRO A 71 -9.33 -22.07 -10.17
N ASN A 72 -9.01 -21.66 -11.40
CA ASN A 72 -8.05 -22.34 -12.27
C ASN A 72 -6.63 -21.74 -12.17
N GLY A 73 -6.44 -20.67 -11.42
CA GLY A 73 -5.16 -20.02 -11.23
C GLY A 73 -4.33 -20.67 -10.12
N PRO A 74 -3.02 -20.37 -10.05
CA PRO A 74 -2.13 -21.03 -9.09
C PRO A 74 -2.51 -20.75 -7.62
N LEU A 75 -2.91 -19.51 -7.30
CA LEU A 75 -3.35 -19.16 -5.95
C LEU A 75 -4.72 -19.75 -5.62
N GLY A 76 -5.65 -19.76 -6.58
CA GLY A 76 -6.98 -20.36 -6.39
C GLY A 76 -6.92 -21.88 -6.22
N GLN A 77 -6.05 -22.58 -6.95
CA GLN A 77 -5.82 -24.01 -6.76
C GLN A 77 -5.22 -24.31 -5.39
N LEU A 78 -4.24 -23.52 -4.96
CA LEU A 78 -3.63 -23.66 -3.62
C LEU A 78 -4.66 -23.46 -2.51
N THR A 79 -5.45 -22.38 -2.57
CA THR A 79 -6.48 -22.11 -1.55
C THR A 79 -7.63 -23.11 -1.61
N GLY A 80 -7.99 -23.59 -2.80
CA GLY A 80 -8.96 -24.68 -2.98
C GLY A 80 -8.49 -25.98 -2.34
N ALA A 81 -7.22 -26.38 -2.55
CA ALA A 81 -6.62 -27.57 -1.92
C ALA A 81 -6.56 -27.47 -0.38
N LEU A 82 -6.46 -26.24 0.17
CA LEU A 82 -6.51 -25.98 1.60
C LEU A 82 -7.94 -25.83 2.16
N GLY A 83 -8.98 -25.96 1.33
CA GLY A 83 -10.38 -25.82 1.73
C GLY A 83 -10.81 -24.37 2.01
N LEU A 84 -10.01 -23.37 1.60
CA LEU A 84 -10.27 -21.94 1.85
C LEU A 84 -11.13 -21.28 0.75
N GLY A 85 -11.47 -22.02 -0.33
CA GLY A 85 -12.20 -21.48 -1.47
C GLY A 85 -11.37 -20.56 -2.37
N THR A 86 -12.05 -19.80 -3.24
CA THR A 86 -11.41 -18.85 -4.15
C THR A 86 -11.14 -17.51 -3.46
N LEU A 87 -10.02 -16.87 -3.80
CA LEU A 87 -9.69 -15.53 -3.29
C LEU A 87 -10.38 -14.41 -4.07
N ALA A 88 -10.65 -14.61 -5.36
CA ALA A 88 -11.36 -13.63 -6.18
C ALA A 88 -12.75 -13.34 -5.59
N PHE A 89 -13.17 -12.09 -5.66
CA PHE A 89 -14.43 -11.57 -5.14
C PHE A 89 -14.61 -11.70 -3.63
N THR A 90 -13.49 -11.71 -2.89
CA THR A 90 -13.48 -11.73 -1.43
C THR A 90 -12.69 -10.55 -0.86
N PHE A 91 -12.96 -10.18 0.40
CA PHE A 91 -12.17 -9.17 1.10
C PHE A 91 -10.69 -9.56 1.23
N THR A 92 -10.39 -10.84 1.44
CA THR A 92 -9.02 -11.34 1.49
C THR A 92 -8.30 -11.16 0.14
N GLY A 93 -9.00 -11.43 -0.96
CA GLY A 93 -8.48 -11.17 -2.31
C GLY A 93 -8.19 -9.68 -2.54
N LEU A 94 -9.08 -8.77 -2.08
CA LEU A 94 -8.83 -7.34 -2.11
C LEU A 94 -7.56 -6.97 -1.33
N VAL A 95 -7.39 -7.49 -0.11
CA VAL A 95 -6.20 -7.21 0.71
C VAL A 95 -4.92 -7.63 -0.01
N ILE A 96 -4.88 -8.86 -0.56
CA ILE A 96 -3.69 -9.36 -1.27
C ILE A 96 -3.40 -8.49 -2.50
N ALA A 97 -4.41 -8.17 -3.29
CA ALA A 97 -4.26 -7.35 -4.49
C ALA A 97 -3.78 -5.93 -4.17
N SER A 98 -4.38 -5.29 -3.14
CA SER A 98 -3.99 -3.96 -2.70
C SER A 98 -2.59 -3.93 -2.08
N VAL A 99 -2.18 -4.98 -1.34
CA VAL A 99 -0.79 -5.12 -0.86
C VAL A 99 0.18 -5.14 -2.04
N PHE A 100 -0.11 -5.93 -3.08
CA PHE A 100 0.75 -5.99 -4.25
C PHE A 100 0.82 -4.65 -4.99
N TYR A 101 -0.34 -4.01 -5.21
CA TYR A 101 -0.44 -2.77 -5.96
C TYR A 101 0.11 -1.55 -5.21
N SER A 102 -0.08 -1.49 -3.89
CA SER A 102 0.43 -0.40 -3.04
C SER A 102 1.88 -0.60 -2.56
N LEU A 103 2.51 -1.74 -2.90
CA LEU A 103 3.85 -2.11 -2.44
C LEU A 103 4.92 -1.01 -2.67
N PRO A 104 5.03 -0.39 -3.85
CA PRO A 104 6.06 0.62 -4.10
C PRO A 104 5.91 1.85 -3.21
N PHE A 105 4.68 2.23 -2.85
CA PHE A 105 4.40 3.43 -2.05
C PHE A 105 4.89 3.32 -0.60
N VAL A 106 5.15 2.11 -0.12
CA VAL A 106 5.73 1.85 1.20
C VAL A 106 7.20 1.46 1.10
N VAL A 107 7.55 0.56 0.17
CA VAL A 107 8.91 0.03 0.07
C VAL A 107 9.91 1.10 -0.36
N GLN A 108 9.57 1.97 -1.33
CA GLN A 108 10.52 2.98 -1.82
C GLN A 108 10.86 4.04 -0.77
N PRO A 109 9.91 4.67 -0.03
CA PRO A 109 10.25 5.59 1.05
C PRO A 109 11.09 4.95 2.16
N LEU A 110 10.78 3.69 2.52
CA LEU A 110 11.56 2.94 3.50
C LEU A 110 12.98 2.65 2.99
N GLN A 111 13.12 2.19 1.74
CA GLN A 111 14.41 1.94 1.12
C GLN A 111 15.27 3.19 1.10
N ASN A 112 14.72 4.32 0.65
CA ASN A 112 15.42 5.60 0.61
C ASN A 112 15.87 6.05 2.02
N ALA A 113 15.02 5.87 3.03
CA ALA A 113 15.36 6.18 4.41
C ALA A 113 16.48 5.29 4.95
N PHE A 114 16.46 4.00 4.64
CA PHE A 114 17.51 3.06 5.03
C PHE A 114 18.84 3.32 4.31
N GLU A 115 18.80 3.71 3.04
CA GLU A 115 20.01 4.11 2.28
C GLU A 115 20.62 5.39 2.86
N ALA A 116 19.80 6.35 3.28
CA ALA A 116 20.23 7.63 3.85
C ALA A 116 20.96 7.49 5.18
N ILE A 117 20.72 6.42 5.97
CA ILE A 117 21.44 6.16 7.22
C ILE A 117 22.94 5.96 6.99
N GLY A 118 23.33 5.40 5.85
CA GLY A 118 24.73 5.09 5.55
C GLY A 118 25.30 3.94 6.40
N GLU A 119 26.63 3.80 6.43
CA GLU A 119 27.31 2.73 7.15
C GLU A 119 27.78 3.16 8.57
N ARG A 120 28.14 4.45 8.74
CA ARG A 120 28.72 4.95 10.01
C ARG A 120 27.91 4.65 11.28
N PRO A 121 26.58 4.91 11.34
CA PRO A 121 25.82 4.58 12.56
C PRO A 121 25.83 3.10 12.89
N LEU A 122 25.90 2.22 11.87
CA LEU A 122 25.95 0.77 12.08
C LEU A 122 27.33 0.32 12.56
N GLU A 123 28.40 0.91 12.06
CA GLU A 123 29.76 0.67 12.51
C GLU A 123 29.93 1.09 13.98
N VAL A 124 29.39 2.25 14.36
CA VAL A 124 29.39 2.70 15.77
C VAL A 124 28.64 1.72 16.66
N ALA A 125 27.45 1.25 16.26
CA ALA A 125 26.71 0.24 17.00
C ALA A 125 27.52 -1.07 17.15
N ALA A 126 28.23 -1.50 16.10
CA ALA A 126 29.07 -2.68 16.13
C ALA A 126 30.27 -2.52 17.09
N THR A 127 30.88 -1.32 17.18
CA THR A 127 31.95 -1.06 18.19
C THR A 127 31.44 -1.16 19.62
N LEU A 128 30.17 -0.87 19.86
CA LEU A 128 29.49 -1.04 21.14
C LEU A 128 28.97 -2.46 21.38
N ARG A 129 29.30 -3.41 20.50
CA ARG A 129 28.88 -4.81 20.53
C ARG A 129 27.38 -5.01 20.47
N ALA A 130 26.64 -4.05 19.87
CA ALA A 130 25.19 -4.19 19.63
C ALA A 130 24.92 -5.35 18.65
N GLY A 131 23.98 -6.22 19.00
CA GLY A 131 23.53 -7.30 18.11
C GLY A 131 22.72 -6.77 16.93
N PRO A 132 22.49 -7.58 15.86
CA PRO A 132 21.75 -7.13 14.67
C PRO A 132 20.32 -6.62 14.98
N TRP A 133 19.61 -7.29 15.87
CA TRP A 133 18.27 -6.88 16.32
C TRP A 133 18.30 -5.59 17.14
N ASP A 134 19.26 -5.46 18.04
CA ASP A 134 19.43 -4.24 18.84
C ASP A 134 19.79 -3.05 17.94
N THR A 135 20.74 -3.23 17.03
CA THR A 135 21.09 -2.22 16.02
C THR A 135 19.87 -1.81 15.18
N PHE A 136 19.06 -2.79 14.75
CA PHE A 136 17.86 -2.48 13.95
C PHE A 136 16.87 -1.63 14.73
N TRP A 137 16.49 -2.02 15.94
CA TRP A 137 15.47 -1.33 16.73
C TRP A 137 15.96 -0.05 17.39
N SER A 138 17.23 -0.03 17.87
CA SER A 138 17.77 1.10 18.64
C SER A 138 18.43 2.18 17.77
N VAL A 139 18.85 1.83 16.52
CA VAL A 139 19.54 2.76 15.62
C VAL A 139 18.77 2.96 14.32
N VAL A 140 18.49 1.86 13.60
CA VAL A 140 17.93 1.95 12.25
C VAL A 140 16.50 2.49 12.26
N VAL A 141 15.60 1.90 13.05
CA VAL A 141 14.19 2.32 13.10
C VAL A 141 14.04 3.78 13.55
N PRO A 142 14.71 4.26 14.60
CA PRO A 142 14.67 5.67 14.98
C PRO A 142 15.18 6.62 13.88
N LEU A 143 16.26 6.30 13.20
CA LEU A 143 16.80 7.13 12.12
C LEU A 143 15.94 7.07 10.85
N ALA A 144 15.29 5.95 10.59
CA ALA A 144 14.38 5.75 9.44
C ALA A 144 12.94 6.22 9.71
N ARG A 145 12.61 6.76 10.89
CA ARG A 145 11.24 7.22 11.22
C ARG A 145 10.57 8.03 10.11
N PRO A 146 11.25 8.99 9.45
CA PRO A 146 10.65 9.73 8.34
C PRO A 146 10.15 8.82 7.21
N GLY A 147 10.94 7.79 6.86
CA GLY A 147 10.56 6.82 5.83
C GLY A 147 9.35 5.97 6.23
N PHE A 148 9.28 5.54 7.49
CA PHE A 148 8.12 4.80 8.02
C PHE A 148 6.84 5.63 7.96
N VAL A 149 6.89 6.88 8.40
CA VAL A 149 5.71 7.76 8.40
C VAL A 149 5.30 8.07 6.96
N THR A 150 6.24 8.42 6.08
CA THR A 150 5.96 8.68 4.66
C THR A 150 5.37 7.44 3.98
N GLY A 151 5.98 6.27 4.17
CA GLY A 151 5.49 5.01 3.61
C GLY A 151 4.09 4.66 4.11
N ALA A 152 3.84 4.79 5.43
CA ALA A 152 2.53 4.54 6.01
C ALA A 152 1.45 5.46 5.41
N ILE A 153 1.72 6.76 5.34
CA ILE A 153 0.77 7.75 4.81
C ILE A 153 0.52 7.53 3.32
N LEU A 154 1.57 7.32 2.52
CA LEU A 154 1.43 7.11 1.08
C LEU A 154 0.73 5.78 0.78
N GLY A 155 1.09 4.68 1.46
CA GLY A 155 0.44 3.39 1.29
C GLY A 155 -1.04 3.43 1.67
N PHE A 156 -1.38 4.08 2.78
CA PHE A 156 -2.75 4.25 3.23
C PHE A 156 -3.58 5.10 2.24
N ALA A 157 -3.06 6.27 1.85
CA ALA A 157 -3.75 7.16 0.93
C ALA A 157 -3.93 6.54 -0.46
N HIS A 158 -2.90 5.82 -0.96
CA HIS A 158 -2.98 5.11 -2.22
C HIS A 158 -4.06 4.04 -2.20
N THR A 159 -4.12 3.23 -1.14
CA THR A 159 -5.14 2.17 -1.00
C THR A 159 -6.56 2.73 -0.90
N ILE A 160 -6.75 3.89 -0.26
CA ILE A 160 -8.08 4.55 -0.20
C ILE A 160 -8.54 5.01 -1.60
N GLY A 161 -7.61 5.54 -2.41
CA GLY A 161 -7.91 6.06 -3.75
C GLY A 161 -7.96 4.99 -4.84
N GLU A 162 -7.67 3.73 -4.52
CA GLU A 162 -7.60 2.67 -5.51
C GLU A 162 -8.97 2.30 -6.07
N PHE A 163 -9.06 2.19 -7.40
CA PHE A 163 -10.29 1.84 -8.12
C PHE A 163 -10.12 0.61 -9.02
N GLY A 164 -9.17 0.65 -9.96
CA GLY A 164 -9.09 -0.32 -11.04
C GLY A 164 -8.83 -1.76 -10.59
N VAL A 165 -7.83 -1.97 -9.72
CA VAL A 165 -7.51 -3.30 -9.18
C VAL A 165 -8.62 -3.79 -8.27
N VAL A 166 -9.17 -2.89 -7.42
CA VAL A 166 -10.26 -3.24 -6.49
C VAL A 166 -11.52 -3.66 -7.26
N LEU A 167 -11.89 -2.95 -8.32
CA LEU A 167 -13.04 -3.31 -9.15
C LEU A 167 -12.84 -4.70 -9.80
N MET A 168 -11.66 -4.96 -10.35
CA MET A 168 -11.35 -6.22 -11.04
C MET A 168 -11.36 -7.42 -10.08
N ILE A 169 -10.76 -7.29 -8.90
CA ILE A 169 -10.63 -8.39 -7.92
C ILE A 169 -11.87 -8.50 -7.04
N GLY A 170 -12.49 -7.36 -6.70
CA GLY A 170 -13.61 -7.30 -5.76
C GLY A 170 -14.97 -7.54 -6.39
N GLY A 171 -15.16 -7.18 -7.67
CA GLY A 171 -16.44 -7.29 -8.35
C GLY A 171 -17.54 -6.39 -7.77
N ASN A 172 -17.17 -5.37 -7.00
CA ASN A 172 -18.08 -4.34 -6.44
C ASN A 172 -19.29 -4.91 -5.67
N ILE A 173 -19.08 -5.94 -4.85
CA ILE A 173 -20.16 -6.61 -4.11
C ILE A 173 -20.51 -5.79 -2.85
N PRO A 174 -21.78 -5.37 -2.67
CA PRO A 174 -22.22 -4.65 -1.47
C PRO A 174 -21.83 -5.39 -0.19
N ASP A 175 -21.42 -4.65 0.84
CA ASP A 175 -21.05 -5.11 2.18
C ASP A 175 -19.86 -6.10 2.24
N LYS A 176 -19.28 -6.48 1.08
CA LYS A 176 -18.17 -7.44 1.00
C LYS A 176 -16.89 -6.85 0.39
N THR A 177 -17.02 -6.19 -0.75
CA THR A 177 -15.87 -5.72 -1.53
C THR A 177 -16.03 -4.32 -2.11
N ARG A 178 -17.22 -3.71 -1.95
CA ARG A 178 -17.50 -2.37 -2.41
C ARG A 178 -16.79 -1.34 -1.53
N VAL A 179 -15.90 -0.55 -2.13
CA VAL A 179 -15.17 0.54 -1.48
C VAL A 179 -15.66 1.90 -1.97
N VAL A 180 -15.20 3.00 -1.34
CA VAL A 180 -15.66 4.35 -1.68
C VAL A 180 -15.44 4.69 -3.14
N SER A 181 -14.29 4.31 -3.73
CA SER A 181 -14.01 4.61 -5.14
C SER A 181 -14.98 3.91 -6.10
N THR A 182 -15.37 2.66 -5.81
CA THR A 182 -16.37 1.93 -6.59
C THR A 182 -17.79 2.41 -6.30
N GLN A 183 -18.09 2.84 -5.08
CA GLN A 183 -19.39 3.44 -4.73
C GLN A 183 -19.60 4.78 -5.45
N ILE A 184 -18.57 5.64 -5.54
CA ILE A 184 -18.64 6.87 -6.34
C ILE A 184 -18.96 6.54 -7.79
N TYR A 185 -18.31 5.53 -8.35
CA TYR A 185 -18.55 5.10 -9.73
C TYR A 185 -20.00 4.63 -9.93
N ASP A 186 -20.54 3.82 -9.00
CA ASP A 186 -21.95 3.36 -9.05
C ASP A 186 -22.94 4.53 -9.03
N HIS A 187 -22.74 5.52 -8.16
CA HIS A 187 -23.61 6.71 -8.12
C HIS A 187 -23.54 7.51 -9.41
N VAL A 188 -22.36 7.60 -10.04
CA VAL A 188 -22.21 8.28 -11.35
C VAL A 188 -22.95 7.51 -12.46
N GLU A 189 -22.86 6.18 -12.51
CA GLU A 189 -23.58 5.35 -13.47
C GLU A 189 -25.11 5.42 -13.27
N ALA A 190 -25.54 5.50 -11.99
CA ALA A 190 -26.96 5.67 -11.63
C ALA A 190 -27.47 7.11 -11.85
N MET A 191 -26.62 8.05 -12.30
CA MET A 191 -26.90 9.50 -12.42
C MET A 191 -27.26 10.17 -11.07
N GLU A 192 -26.86 9.59 -9.97
CA GLU A 192 -27.03 10.09 -8.61
C GLU A 192 -25.89 11.04 -8.22
N TYR A 193 -25.70 12.09 -8.99
CA TYR A 193 -24.57 13.02 -8.87
C TYR A 193 -24.47 13.71 -7.50
N ALA A 194 -25.58 13.87 -6.79
CA ALA A 194 -25.58 14.48 -5.45
C ALA A 194 -24.84 13.57 -4.43
N GLN A 195 -25.08 12.26 -4.46
CA GLN A 195 -24.41 11.27 -3.61
C GLN A 195 -22.94 11.15 -4.00
N ALA A 196 -22.65 10.99 -5.30
CA ALA A 196 -21.30 10.96 -5.83
C ALA A 196 -20.48 12.20 -5.38
N HIS A 197 -21.10 13.39 -5.40
CA HIS A 197 -20.45 14.64 -4.99
C HIS A 197 -20.04 14.64 -3.49
N TRP A 198 -20.91 14.13 -2.60
CA TRP A 198 -20.57 14.04 -1.18
C TRP A 198 -19.40 13.10 -0.91
N LEU A 199 -19.40 11.93 -1.52
CA LEU A 199 -18.29 10.97 -1.36
C LEU A 199 -17.00 11.49 -2.00
N ALA A 200 -17.07 12.00 -3.23
CA ALA A 200 -15.91 12.53 -3.95
C ALA A 200 -15.35 13.78 -3.24
N GLY A 201 -16.20 14.67 -2.74
CA GLY A 201 -15.81 15.84 -1.96
C GLY A 201 -15.12 15.43 -0.65
N GLY A 202 -15.65 14.43 0.04
CA GLY A 202 -15.01 13.84 1.24
C GLY A 202 -13.63 13.27 0.93
N MET A 203 -13.48 12.53 -0.17
CA MET A 203 -12.20 12.00 -0.64
C MET A 203 -11.20 13.11 -0.98
N LEU A 204 -11.65 14.19 -1.62
CA LEU A 204 -10.80 15.34 -1.96
C LEU A 204 -10.26 16.02 -0.69
N VAL A 205 -11.16 16.31 0.27
CA VAL A 205 -10.77 16.91 1.57
C VAL A 205 -9.80 15.98 2.32
N PHE A 206 -10.10 14.69 2.37
CA PHE A 206 -9.23 13.69 3.00
C PHE A 206 -7.84 13.69 2.36
N SER A 207 -7.75 13.61 1.03
CA SER A 207 -6.47 13.59 0.31
C SER A 207 -5.67 14.87 0.53
N PHE A 208 -6.34 16.03 0.54
CA PHE A 208 -5.70 17.31 0.84
C PHE A 208 -5.12 17.33 2.26
N VAL A 209 -5.88 16.90 3.26
CA VAL A 209 -5.43 16.83 4.66
C VAL A 209 -4.23 15.89 4.81
N VAL A 210 -4.26 14.72 4.16
CA VAL A 210 -3.15 13.76 4.16
C VAL A 210 -1.89 14.39 3.58
N LEU A 211 -1.98 15.02 2.42
CA LEU A 211 -0.85 15.69 1.79
C LEU A 211 -0.33 16.86 2.64
N LEU A 212 -1.23 17.70 3.16
CA LEU A 212 -0.86 18.81 4.04
C LEU A 212 -0.10 18.30 5.28
N THR A 213 -0.56 17.22 5.87
CA THR A 213 0.12 16.57 7.01
C THR A 213 1.53 16.12 6.65
N LEU A 214 1.72 15.49 5.48
CA LEU A 214 3.05 15.11 4.98
C LEU A 214 3.97 16.33 4.83
N TYR A 215 3.48 17.38 4.16
CA TYR A 215 4.28 18.58 3.92
C TYR A 215 4.61 19.36 5.20
N THR A 216 3.74 19.33 6.20
CA THR A 216 3.98 20.01 7.48
C THR A 216 4.91 19.22 8.40
N LEU A 217 4.80 17.90 8.43
CA LEU A 217 5.65 17.06 9.29
C LEU A 217 7.09 16.94 8.75
N TYR A 218 7.31 17.04 7.43
CA TYR A 218 8.63 16.85 6.82
C TYR A 218 9.02 17.95 5.83
N PRO A 219 9.13 19.23 6.29
CA PRO A 219 9.47 20.36 5.41
C PRO A 219 10.91 20.32 4.86
N GLN A 220 11.80 19.46 5.38
CA GLN A 220 13.23 19.49 5.07
C GLN A 220 13.70 18.46 4.01
N SER A 221 12.91 17.45 3.66
CA SER A 221 13.35 16.45 2.69
C SER A 221 13.45 16.98 1.23
N MET A 222 12.79 18.09 0.93
CA MET A 222 12.87 18.73 -0.39
C MET A 222 13.97 19.81 -0.52
N ARG A 223 14.59 20.26 0.57
CA ARG A 223 15.65 21.28 0.52
C ARG A 223 17.07 20.71 0.39
N GLY A 224 17.26 19.40 0.52
CA GLY A 224 18.58 18.74 0.50
C GLY A 224 19.19 18.48 -0.88
N SER A 225 18.49 18.78 -1.98
CA SER A 225 18.99 18.51 -3.35
C SER A 225 19.59 19.71 -4.09
N GLN A 226 19.82 20.84 -3.39
CA GLN A 226 20.38 22.06 -4.02
C GLN A 226 21.64 22.56 -3.31
N ARG A 227 22.52 21.69 -2.81
CA ARG A 227 23.89 22.10 -2.48
C ARG A 227 24.89 21.05 -2.95
#